data_dd0f1238c77f7ddc4141e4343bffadd0
#
_entry.id   dd0f1238c77f7ddc4141e4343bffadd0
#
_cell.length_a   1.000
_cell.length_b   1.000
_cell.length_c   1.000
_cell.angle_alpha   90.00
_cell.angle_beta   90.00
_cell.angle_gamma   90.00
#
_symmetry.space_group_name_H-M   'P 1'
#
loop_
_entity.id
_entity.type
_entity.pdbx_description
1 polymer ?
#
loop_
_entity_poly.entity_id
_entity_poly.type
_entity_poly.pdbx_seq_one_letter_code
_entity_poly.pdbx_strand_id
1 'polypeptide(L)'
;VRSADLAKHGFLAPASILTESAPLNSIKGNRGIEAIAVPPDDSAFGGSLVAIGERILLGGNHSGWVLSGNQSRRFKIRRRGDFDITDADFLPNGDLLILERRFSLILGSAVRIRRISAADFTPEGLATGMILDGLDLMTADLTHQIDNMEGMAVRVDPDGTPIILLISDDNMNFFQRTLLLEFALRPEEFGVIPPPRPAAETLPRG
;
A
#
# COMPACT_ATOMS: atom_id res chain seq x y z
N VAL A 1 3.43 10.42 -12.10
CA VAL A 1 4.42 9.53 -11.45
C VAL A 1 5.78 9.76 -12.10
N ARG A 2 6.84 9.75 -11.31
CA ARG A 2 8.22 9.94 -11.77
C ARG A 2 9.09 8.81 -11.26
N SER A 3 10.11 8.44 -12.04
CA SER A 3 11.14 7.49 -11.65
C SER A 3 12.52 8.12 -11.74
N ALA A 4 13.49 7.55 -11.04
CA ALA A 4 14.88 7.98 -11.07
C ALA A 4 15.80 6.76 -11.05
N ASP A 5 16.90 6.80 -11.81
CA ASP A 5 17.93 5.75 -11.80
C ASP A 5 18.89 5.99 -10.62
N LEU A 6 18.48 5.51 -9.45
CA LEU A 6 19.27 5.64 -8.21
C LEU A 6 20.55 4.82 -8.24
N ALA A 7 20.56 3.67 -8.93
CA ALA A 7 21.76 2.84 -9.04
C ALA A 7 22.89 3.56 -9.78
N LYS A 8 22.53 4.37 -10.79
CA LYS A 8 23.48 5.12 -11.62
C LYS A 8 23.85 6.48 -11.03
N HIS A 9 22.91 7.17 -10.41
CA HIS A 9 23.06 8.59 -10.05
C HIS A 9 22.88 8.88 -8.55
N GLY A 10 22.61 7.86 -7.73
CA GLY A 10 22.34 8.04 -6.31
C GLY A 10 21.11 8.95 -6.06
N PHE A 11 21.08 9.61 -4.92
CA PHE A 11 19.97 10.51 -4.56
C PHE A 11 19.90 11.82 -5.38
N LEU A 12 20.88 12.07 -6.23
CA LEU A 12 20.88 13.20 -7.17
C LEU A 12 20.32 12.82 -8.55
N ALA A 13 19.83 11.61 -8.69
CA ALA A 13 19.26 11.14 -9.95
C ALA A 13 18.12 12.05 -10.44
N PRO A 14 18.17 12.53 -11.70
CA PRO A 14 17.07 13.31 -12.25
C PRO A 14 15.82 12.42 -12.38
N ALA A 15 14.70 12.89 -11.85
CA ALA A 15 13.44 12.19 -11.97
C ALA A 15 12.85 12.37 -13.37
N SER A 16 12.54 11.27 -14.05
CA SER A 16 11.83 11.26 -15.32
C SER A 16 10.33 10.98 -15.12
N ILE A 17 9.49 11.48 -16.03
CA ILE A 17 8.06 11.17 -16.01
C ILE A 17 7.88 9.72 -16.44
N LEU A 18 7.32 8.91 -15.53
CA LEU A 18 7.00 7.51 -15.81
C LEU A 18 5.64 7.37 -16.51
N THR A 19 4.65 8.13 -16.06
CA THR A 19 3.31 8.18 -16.65
C THR A 19 2.64 9.50 -16.35
N GLU A 20 1.92 10.04 -17.32
CA GLU A 20 1.00 11.15 -17.15
C GLU A 20 -0.42 10.60 -17.07
N SER A 21 -0.96 10.53 -15.85
CA SER A 21 -2.33 10.07 -15.64
C SER A 21 -3.23 11.27 -15.41
N ALA A 22 -4.09 11.56 -16.38
CA ALA A 22 -5.07 12.67 -16.31
C ALA A 22 -5.92 12.63 -15.02
N PRO A 23 -6.36 11.46 -14.50
CA PRO A 23 -7.08 11.42 -13.23
C PRO A 23 -6.27 11.95 -12.05
N LEU A 24 -4.96 11.67 -11.99
CA LEU A 24 -4.11 12.12 -10.88
C LEU A 24 -3.81 13.62 -10.97
N ASN A 25 -3.70 14.17 -12.17
CA ASN A 25 -3.46 15.59 -12.38
C ASN A 25 -4.65 16.47 -11.96
N SER A 26 -5.84 15.89 -11.82
CA SER A 26 -7.05 16.60 -11.39
C SER A 26 -7.23 16.68 -9.88
N ILE A 27 -6.39 15.97 -9.09
CA ILE A 27 -6.43 15.99 -7.64
C ILE A 27 -5.85 17.32 -7.13
N LYS A 28 -6.68 18.10 -6.43
CA LYS A 28 -6.31 19.43 -5.91
C LYS A 28 -6.39 19.48 -4.39
N GLY A 29 -5.53 20.32 -3.80
CA GLY A 29 -5.50 20.60 -2.35
C GLY A 29 -4.74 19.53 -1.56
N ASN A 30 -4.94 19.48 -0.23
CA ASN A 30 -4.34 18.50 0.69
C ASN A 30 -4.99 17.11 0.62
N ARG A 31 -5.56 16.75 -0.53
CA ARG A 31 -6.14 15.43 -0.77
C ARG A 31 -5.26 14.73 -1.78
N GLY A 32 -4.12 14.25 -1.31
CA GLY A 32 -3.11 13.66 -2.15
C GLY A 32 -3.30 12.16 -2.40
N ILE A 33 -2.36 11.62 -3.18
CA ILE A 33 -2.06 10.21 -3.20
C ILE A 33 -1.17 9.96 -1.99
N GLU A 34 -1.62 9.12 -1.08
CA GLU A 34 -0.90 8.79 0.15
C GLU A 34 -0.19 7.44 0.04
N ALA A 35 -0.74 6.52 -0.77
CA ALA A 35 -0.13 5.22 -0.98
C ALA A 35 0.23 4.99 -2.45
N ILE A 36 1.43 4.46 -2.68
CA ILE A 36 1.88 3.94 -3.98
C ILE A 36 2.50 2.57 -3.76
N ALA A 37 1.92 1.54 -4.36
CA ALA A 37 2.39 0.17 -4.26
C ALA A 37 2.65 -0.44 -5.65
N VAL A 38 3.56 -1.41 -5.70
CA VAL A 38 3.89 -2.15 -6.92
C VAL A 38 3.44 -3.60 -6.74
N PRO A 39 2.46 -4.06 -7.52
CA PRO A 39 2.04 -5.45 -7.47
C PRO A 39 3.17 -6.41 -7.88
N PRO A 40 3.24 -7.64 -7.32
CA PRO A 40 4.18 -8.66 -7.79
C PRO A 40 4.04 -8.89 -9.31
N ASP A 41 5.15 -9.18 -9.98
CA ASP A 41 5.20 -9.32 -11.46
C ASP A 41 4.27 -10.42 -12.00
N ASP A 42 4.04 -11.46 -11.22
CA ASP A 42 3.17 -12.59 -11.56
C ASP A 42 1.71 -12.41 -11.11
N SER A 43 1.38 -11.25 -10.54
CA SER A 43 0.00 -10.90 -10.19
C SER A 43 -0.81 -10.39 -11.39
N ALA A 44 -2.13 -10.27 -11.22
CA ALA A 44 -3.05 -9.80 -12.25
C ALA A 44 -2.72 -8.37 -12.78
N PHE A 45 -1.99 -7.58 -12.00
CA PHE A 45 -1.56 -6.22 -12.34
C PHE A 45 -0.03 -6.06 -12.32
N GLY A 46 0.72 -7.14 -12.50
CA GLY A 46 2.19 -7.09 -12.56
C GLY A 46 2.71 -6.04 -13.54
N GLY A 47 3.77 -5.34 -13.17
CA GLY A 47 4.35 -4.25 -13.97
C GLY A 47 3.55 -2.93 -13.95
N SER A 48 2.46 -2.84 -13.18
CA SER A 48 1.69 -1.62 -12.98
C SER A 48 2.10 -0.91 -11.69
N LEU A 49 1.57 0.31 -11.48
CA LEU A 49 1.58 1.00 -10.19
C LEU A 49 0.16 1.08 -9.67
N VAL A 50 -0.01 0.87 -8.38
CA VAL A 50 -1.26 1.14 -7.66
C VAL A 50 -1.09 2.41 -6.85
N ALA A 51 -2.00 3.36 -7.03
CA ALA A 51 -2.02 4.63 -6.31
C ALA A 51 -3.36 4.76 -5.58
N ILE A 52 -3.35 5.13 -4.29
CA ILE A 52 -4.54 5.26 -3.46
C ILE A 52 -4.56 6.63 -2.80
N GLY A 53 -5.71 7.29 -2.82
CA GLY A 53 -5.90 8.59 -2.18
C GLY A 53 -6.46 8.46 -0.77
N GLU A 54 -5.91 9.23 0.17
CA GLU A 54 -6.32 9.27 1.57
C GLU A 54 -7.81 9.59 1.70
N ARG A 55 -8.21 10.73 1.20
CA ARG A 55 -9.58 11.29 1.32
C ARG A 55 -10.26 11.56 -0.01
N ILE A 56 -9.82 10.89 -1.06
CA ILE A 56 -10.48 10.99 -2.36
C ILE A 56 -11.66 10.03 -2.36
N LEU A 57 -12.78 10.51 -1.82
CA LEU A 57 -13.98 9.70 -1.65
C LEU A 57 -14.90 9.82 -2.87
N LEU A 58 -15.34 8.68 -3.39
CA LEU A 58 -16.35 8.59 -4.44
C LEU A 58 -17.54 7.77 -3.92
N GLY A 59 -18.66 8.44 -3.66
CA GLY A 59 -19.84 7.81 -3.04
C GLY A 59 -19.53 7.25 -1.64
N GLY A 60 -18.69 7.96 -0.86
CA GLY A 60 -18.33 7.55 0.50
C GLY A 60 -17.24 6.49 0.59
N ASN A 61 -16.63 6.06 -0.54
CA ASN A 61 -15.56 5.06 -0.58
C ASN A 61 -14.24 5.71 -1.01
N HIS A 62 -13.10 5.16 -0.55
CA HIS A 62 -11.79 5.58 -1.03
C HIS A 62 -11.62 5.29 -2.51
N SER A 63 -10.85 6.12 -3.19
CA SER A 63 -10.52 5.94 -4.61
C SER A 63 -9.07 5.53 -4.78
N GLY A 64 -8.85 4.54 -5.65
CA GLY A 64 -7.53 4.12 -6.10
C GLY A 64 -7.48 4.01 -7.62
N TRP A 65 -6.27 3.88 -8.14
CA TRP A 65 -5.98 3.76 -9.58
C TRP A 65 -4.89 2.71 -9.78
N VAL A 66 -5.13 1.83 -10.76
CA VAL A 66 -4.07 1.01 -11.36
C VAL A 66 -3.55 1.77 -12.57
N LEU A 67 -2.26 2.01 -12.63
CA LEU A 67 -1.56 2.77 -13.66
C LEU A 67 -0.64 1.85 -14.44
N SER A 68 -0.91 1.67 -15.75
CA SER A 68 -0.13 0.82 -16.64
C SER A 68 0.18 1.57 -17.94
N GLY A 69 1.43 1.99 -18.11
CA GLY A 69 1.80 2.90 -19.20
C GLY A 69 0.93 4.15 -19.20
N ASN A 70 0.26 4.43 -20.33
CA ASN A 70 -0.66 5.57 -20.50
C ASN A 70 -2.11 5.26 -20.08
N GLN A 71 -2.37 4.07 -19.56
CA GLN A 71 -3.70 3.66 -19.14
C GLN A 71 -3.85 3.80 -17.62
N SER A 72 -5.06 4.14 -17.20
CA SER A 72 -5.42 4.14 -15.79
C SER A 72 -6.80 3.51 -15.60
N ARG A 73 -6.91 2.65 -14.60
CA ARG A 73 -8.18 2.04 -14.19
C ARG A 73 -8.48 2.43 -12.77
N ARG A 74 -9.61 3.10 -12.56
CA ARG A 74 -10.07 3.49 -11.23
C ARG A 74 -10.72 2.32 -10.52
N PHE A 75 -10.51 2.22 -9.21
CA PHE A 75 -11.23 1.31 -8.32
C PHE A 75 -11.66 2.02 -7.04
N LYS A 76 -12.49 1.34 -6.25
CA LYS A 76 -12.99 1.85 -4.97
C LYS A 76 -12.65 0.85 -3.87
N ILE A 77 -12.31 1.39 -2.69
CA ILE A 77 -12.16 0.61 -1.47
C ILE A 77 -13.20 1.11 -0.47
N ARG A 78 -13.94 0.19 0.14
CA ARG A 78 -14.95 0.52 1.15
C ARG A 78 -14.31 1.25 2.32
N ARG A 79 -14.78 2.46 2.60
CA ARG A 79 -14.44 3.16 3.82
C ARG A 79 -15.23 2.56 4.98
N ARG A 80 -14.56 2.19 6.05
CA ARG A 80 -15.15 1.63 7.25
C ARG A 80 -14.94 2.57 8.43
N GLY A 81 -16.02 3.22 8.88
CA GLY A 81 -15.95 4.24 9.94
C GLY A 81 -15.14 5.47 9.51
N ASP A 82 -14.40 6.04 10.45
CA ASP A 82 -13.62 7.26 10.24
C ASP A 82 -12.16 7.01 9.93
N PHE A 83 -11.84 5.79 9.46
CA PHE A 83 -10.49 5.45 9.04
C PHE A 83 -10.20 6.01 7.64
N ASP A 84 -9.01 6.59 7.50
CA ASP A 84 -8.45 7.05 6.24
C ASP A 84 -7.21 6.21 5.90
N ILE A 85 -7.01 5.91 4.60
CA ILE A 85 -5.86 5.13 4.13
C ILE A 85 -4.62 6.03 4.15
N THR A 86 -3.55 5.57 4.78
CA THR A 86 -2.26 6.28 4.87
C THR A 86 -1.17 5.60 4.05
N ASP A 87 -1.22 4.27 3.87
CA ASP A 87 -0.26 3.56 3.03
C ASP A 87 -0.82 2.23 2.51
N ALA A 88 -0.11 1.61 1.56
CA ALA A 88 -0.44 0.30 1.02
C ALA A 88 0.79 -0.42 0.46
N ASP A 89 0.79 -1.75 0.54
CA ASP A 89 1.81 -2.59 -0.09
C ASP A 89 1.21 -3.95 -0.46
N PHE A 90 1.93 -4.77 -1.20
CA PHE A 90 1.49 -6.08 -1.65
C PHE A 90 2.20 -7.21 -0.91
N LEU A 91 1.44 -8.25 -0.57
CA LEU A 91 2.01 -9.54 -0.22
C LEU A 91 2.54 -10.27 -1.47
N PRO A 92 3.49 -11.20 -1.32
CA PRO A 92 4.03 -11.96 -2.44
C PRO A 92 3.00 -12.74 -3.26
N ASN A 93 1.87 -13.10 -2.65
CA ASN A 93 0.76 -13.79 -3.31
C ASN A 93 -0.19 -12.84 -4.09
N GLY A 94 0.12 -11.54 -4.14
CA GLY A 94 -0.67 -10.53 -4.83
C GLY A 94 -1.82 -9.94 -4.01
N ASP A 95 -2.00 -10.32 -2.75
CA ASP A 95 -2.97 -9.66 -1.87
C ASP A 95 -2.51 -8.22 -1.56
N LEU A 96 -3.42 -7.27 -1.67
CA LEU A 96 -3.17 -5.88 -1.34
C LEU A 96 -3.42 -5.65 0.15
N LEU A 97 -2.40 -5.17 0.85
CA LEU A 97 -2.52 -4.64 2.21
C LEU A 97 -2.77 -3.13 2.15
N ILE A 98 -3.66 -2.65 2.99
CA ILE A 98 -3.88 -1.22 3.21
C ILE A 98 -3.71 -0.90 4.68
N LEU A 99 -2.92 0.13 4.95
CA LEU A 99 -2.78 0.73 6.27
C LEU A 99 -3.81 1.85 6.39
N GLU A 100 -4.57 1.81 7.46
CA GLU A 100 -5.61 2.80 7.74
C GLU A 100 -5.43 3.38 9.13
N ARG A 101 -5.64 4.67 9.26
CA ARG A 101 -5.53 5.40 10.50
C ARG A 101 -6.80 6.20 10.79
N ARG A 102 -7.15 6.29 12.06
CA ARG A 102 -8.17 7.17 12.57
C ARG A 102 -7.60 8.01 13.71
N PHE A 103 -7.95 9.28 13.73
CA PHE A 103 -7.71 10.13 14.88
C PHE A 103 -9.03 10.68 15.42
N SER A 104 -9.22 10.61 16.72
CA SER A 104 -10.37 11.17 17.42
C SER A 104 -9.91 11.89 18.68
N LEU A 105 -10.42 13.09 18.94
CA LEU A 105 -10.12 13.84 20.15
C LEU A 105 -10.58 13.12 21.43
N ILE A 106 -11.59 12.26 21.33
CA ILE A 106 -12.17 11.53 22.47
C ILE A 106 -11.54 10.14 22.59
N LEU A 107 -11.36 9.42 21.46
CA LEU A 107 -10.93 8.03 21.44
C LEU A 107 -9.44 7.87 21.13
N GLY A 108 -8.73 8.98 20.80
CA GLY A 108 -7.33 8.96 20.42
C GLY A 108 -7.10 8.36 19.04
N SER A 109 -5.86 7.93 18.81
CA SER A 109 -5.43 7.28 17.56
C SER A 109 -5.79 5.81 17.55
N ALA A 110 -6.16 5.30 16.37
CA ALA A 110 -6.29 3.88 16.10
C ALA A 110 -5.76 3.57 14.70
N VAL A 111 -5.22 2.37 14.53
CA VAL A 111 -4.61 1.87 13.31
C VAL A 111 -5.26 0.55 12.95
N ARG A 112 -5.42 0.31 11.66
CA ARG A 112 -5.92 -0.96 11.13
C ARG A 112 -5.16 -1.33 9.88
N ILE A 113 -4.86 -2.63 9.73
CA ILE A 113 -4.38 -3.21 8.48
C ILE A 113 -5.51 -4.09 7.95
N ARG A 114 -5.92 -3.84 6.70
CA ARG A 114 -6.83 -4.72 5.97
C ARG A 114 -6.12 -5.40 4.82
N ARG A 115 -6.51 -6.65 4.58
CA ARG A 115 -6.06 -7.46 3.44
C ARG A 115 -7.19 -7.57 2.43
N ILE A 116 -6.94 -7.14 1.21
CA ILE A 116 -7.81 -7.33 0.05
C ILE A 116 -7.24 -8.48 -0.77
N SER A 117 -8.06 -9.51 -1.01
CA SER A 117 -7.62 -10.71 -1.72
C SER A 117 -7.20 -10.40 -3.15
N ALA A 118 -6.11 -11.03 -3.62
CA ALA A 118 -5.71 -11.00 -5.02
C ALA A 118 -6.82 -11.50 -5.96
N ALA A 119 -7.68 -12.40 -5.49
CA ALA A 119 -8.85 -12.90 -6.26
C ALA A 119 -9.90 -11.81 -6.51
N ASP A 120 -10.01 -10.80 -5.62
CA ASP A 120 -10.90 -9.66 -5.79
C ASP A 120 -10.24 -8.52 -6.54
N PHE A 121 -8.91 -8.41 -6.43
CA PHE A 121 -8.13 -7.36 -7.07
C PHE A 121 -7.62 -7.80 -8.45
N THR A 122 -8.56 -7.94 -9.39
CA THR A 122 -8.30 -8.38 -10.77
C THR A 122 -8.89 -7.38 -11.79
N PRO A 123 -8.41 -7.38 -13.05
CA PRO A 123 -8.97 -6.56 -14.12
C PRO A 123 -10.47 -6.78 -14.30
N GLU A 124 -10.94 -8.02 -14.22
CA GLU A 124 -12.35 -8.41 -14.34
C GLU A 124 -13.16 -7.93 -13.15
N GLY A 125 -12.66 -8.14 -11.92
CA GLY A 125 -13.30 -7.66 -10.69
C GLY A 125 -13.48 -6.16 -10.69
N LEU A 126 -12.43 -5.41 -11.04
CA LEU A 126 -12.51 -3.95 -11.12
C LEU A 126 -13.41 -3.46 -12.25
N ALA A 127 -13.55 -4.19 -13.36
CA ALA A 127 -14.42 -3.83 -14.47
C ALA A 127 -15.92 -3.89 -14.10
N THR A 128 -16.31 -4.71 -13.11
CA THR A 128 -17.69 -4.78 -12.61
C THR A 128 -18.10 -3.56 -11.80
N GLY A 129 -17.14 -2.71 -11.40
CA GLY A 129 -17.37 -1.61 -10.47
C GLY A 129 -17.52 -2.05 -9.01
N MET A 130 -17.11 -3.27 -8.68
CA MET A 130 -17.08 -3.80 -7.32
C MET A 130 -16.34 -2.84 -6.37
N ILE A 131 -16.86 -2.73 -5.16
CA ILE A 131 -16.18 -2.01 -4.08
C ILE A 131 -15.38 -3.04 -3.30
N LEU A 132 -14.05 -2.93 -3.38
CA LEU A 132 -13.14 -3.78 -2.62
C LEU A 132 -13.34 -3.52 -1.13
N ASP A 133 -13.35 -4.58 -0.33
CA ASP A 133 -13.57 -4.43 1.12
C ASP A 133 -12.39 -4.99 1.93
N GLY A 134 -12.11 -6.26 1.86
CA GLY A 134 -11.02 -6.91 2.58
C GLY A 134 -11.35 -7.31 4.01
N LEU A 135 -10.44 -8.07 4.61
CA LEU A 135 -10.52 -8.56 5.98
C LEU A 135 -9.55 -7.78 6.88
N ASP A 136 -9.97 -7.50 8.10
CA ASP A 136 -9.11 -6.87 9.09
C ASP A 136 -8.07 -7.90 9.59
N LEU A 137 -6.78 -7.63 9.35
CA LEU A 137 -5.68 -8.42 9.88
C LEU A 137 -5.28 -7.99 11.27
N MET A 138 -5.26 -6.68 11.49
CA MET A 138 -4.85 -6.07 12.75
C MET A 138 -5.68 -4.83 13.00
N THR A 139 -6.07 -4.62 14.23
CA THR A 139 -6.56 -3.34 14.73
C THR A 139 -5.90 -3.05 16.06
N ALA A 140 -5.37 -1.86 16.22
CA ALA A 140 -4.72 -1.40 17.43
C ALA A 140 -5.15 0.04 17.73
N ASP A 141 -5.16 0.39 19.01
CA ASP A 141 -5.48 1.72 19.52
C ASP A 141 -4.44 2.14 20.58
N LEU A 142 -4.69 3.23 21.31
CA LEU A 142 -3.78 3.74 22.32
C LEU A 142 -3.54 2.79 23.53
N THR A 143 -4.30 1.70 23.65
CA THR A 143 -4.00 0.66 24.65
C THR A 143 -2.82 -0.21 24.22
N HIS A 144 -2.43 -0.13 22.97
CA HIS A 144 -1.27 -0.78 22.36
C HIS A 144 -0.14 0.23 22.19
N GLN A 145 1.09 -0.28 21.98
CA GLN A 145 2.24 0.59 21.72
C GLN A 145 2.27 1.02 20.24
N ILE A 146 1.29 1.83 19.87
CA ILE A 146 1.21 2.45 18.53
C ILE A 146 1.31 3.97 18.65
N ASP A 147 1.52 4.62 17.53
CA ASP A 147 1.44 6.07 17.37
C ASP A 147 0.78 6.39 16.02
N ASN A 148 1.07 7.52 15.44
CA ASN A 148 0.58 8.01 14.17
C ASN A 148 1.20 7.21 12.99
N MET A 149 0.73 5.98 12.75
CA MET A 149 1.28 5.10 11.70
C MET A 149 0.97 5.65 10.30
N GLU A 150 2.01 6.02 9.58
CA GLU A 150 1.90 6.68 8.27
C GLU A 150 2.51 5.84 7.13
N GLY A 151 3.45 4.94 7.44
CA GLY A 151 4.10 4.13 6.43
C GLY A 151 4.01 2.64 6.71
N MET A 152 3.90 1.85 5.64
CA MET A 152 3.90 0.39 5.66
C MET A 152 4.77 -0.15 4.53
N ALA A 153 5.50 -1.23 4.80
CA ALA A 153 6.19 -1.99 3.79
C ALA A 153 6.10 -3.49 4.08
N VAL A 154 6.12 -4.30 3.04
CA VAL A 154 6.20 -5.75 3.13
C VAL A 154 7.59 -6.19 2.67
N ARG A 155 8.28 -6.96 3.48
CA ARG A 155 9.48 -7.70 3.10
C ARG A 155 9.26 -9.19 3.31
N VAL A 156 10.07 -10.00 2.68
CA VAL A 156 10.05 -11.45 2.86
C VAL A 156 11.37 -11.90 3.47
N ASP A 157 11.30 -12.63 4.56
CA ASP A 157 12.48 -13.21 5.19
C ASP A 157 13.04 -14.39 4.36
N PRO A 158 14.30 -14.80 4.59
CA PRO A 158 14.93 -15.89 3.85
C PRO A 158 14.17 -17.23 3.94
N ASP A 159 13.37 -17.44 4.98
CA ASP A 159 12.52 -18.62 5.16
C ASP A 159 11.16 -18.52 4.41
N GLY A 160 10.92 -17.40 3.72
CA GLY A 160 9.67 -17.15 3.00
C GLY A 160 8.58 -16.48 3.83
N THR A 161 8.83 -16.18 5.11
CA THR A 161 7.85 -15.49 5.97
C THR A 161 7.70 -14.02 5.57
N PRO A 162 6.50 -13.55 5.23
CA PRO A 162 6.25 -12.13 5.02
C PRO A 162 6.29 -11.38 6.34
N ILE A 163 6.97 -10.25 6.33
CA ILE A 163 7.08 -9.31 7.46
C ILE A 163 6.45 -7.99 7.07
N ILE A 164 5.50 -7.54 7.84
CA ILE A 164 4.93 -6.19 7.72
C ILE A 164 5.74 -5.26 8.62
N LEU A 165 6.26 -4.20 8.02
CA LEU A 165 6.93 -3.09 8.69
C LEU A 165 5.97 -1.91 8.76
N LEU A 166 5.84 -1.30 9.93
CA LEU A 166 5.07 -0.06 10.11
C LEU A 166 5.97 1.02 10.69
N ILE A 167 5.83 2.23 10.19
CA ILE A 167 6.52 3.40 10.73
C ILE A 167 5.52 4.50 11.08
N SER A 168 5.72 5.17 12.22
CA SER A 168 4.93 6.33 12.61
C SER A 168 5.68 7.63 12.34
N ASP A 169 4.91 8.70 12.13
CA ASP A 169 5.39 10.08 12.09
C ASP A 169 5.07 10.77 13.42
N ASP A 170 6.05 11.39 14.05
CA ASP A 170 5.88 12.15 15.28
C ASP A 170 5.35 13.57 15.06
N ASN A 171 5.18 14.00 13.80
CA ASN A 171 4.72 15.33 13.40
C ASN A 171 5.49 16.48 14.10
N MET A 172 6.74 16.23 14.51
CA MET A 172 7.52 17.13 15.39
C MET A 172 6.76 17.52 16.68
N ASN A 173 5.92 16.62 17.17
CA ASN A 173 5.10 16.81 18.36
C ASN A 173 5.69 16.05 19.54
N PHE A 174 5.97 16.75 20.64
CA PHE A 174 6.61 16.18 21.84
C PHE A 174 5.85 14.98 22.44
N PHE A 175 4.55 14.86 22.18
CA PHE A 175 3.72 13.76 22.68
C PHE A 175 3.64 12.56 21.71
N GLN A 176 4.18 12.67 20.51
CA GLN A 176 4.22 11.60 19.52
C GLN A 176 5.64 11.03 19.40
N ARG A 177 5.76 9.82 18.88
CA ARG A 177 7.03 9.09 18.76
C ARG A 177 7.17 8.53 17.37
N THR A 178 8.36 8.57 16.82
CA THR A 178 8.72 7.77 15.65
C THR A 178 8.99 6.34 16.11
N LEU A 179 8.10 5.42 15.74
CA LEU A 179 8.17 3.99 16.05
C LEU A 179 8.36 3.21 14.75
N LEU A 180 9.19 2.18 14.81
CA LEU A 180 9.27 1.14 13.79
C LEU A 180 8.80 -0.17 14.43
N LEU A 181 7.75 -0.77 13.85
CA LEU A 181 7.19 -2.02 14.32
C LEU A 181 7.32 -3.09 13.21
N GLU A 182 7.55 -4.33 13.61
CA GLU A 182 7.63 -5.47 12.71
C GLU A 182 6.64 -6.55 13.14
N PHE A 183 5.90 -7.12 12.17
CA PHE A 183 4.93 -8.19 12.39
C PHE A 183 5.17 -9.30 11.38
N ALA A 184 5.51 -10.50 11.87
CA ALA A 184 5.60 -11.68 11.03
C ALA A 184 4.19 -12.21 10.74
N LEU A 185 3.88 -12.45 9.48
CA LEU A 185 2.63 -13.09 9.09
C LEU A 185 2.80 -14.62 9.10
N ARG A 186 2.00 -15.30 9.90
CA ARG A 186 2.05 -16.76 9.99
C ARG A 186 1.28 -17.41 8.84
N PRO A 187 1.82 -18.46 8.21
CA PRO A 187 1.18 -19.13 7.07
C PRO A 187 -0.25 -19.61 7.34
N GLU A 188 -0.52 -20.08 8.55
CA GLU A 188 -1.85 -20.56 8.97
C GLU A 188 -2.93 -19.47 9.01
N GLU A 189 -2.52 -18.20 9.11
CA GLU A 189 -3.42 -17.06 9.16
C GLU A 189 -3.82 -16.56 7.75
N PHE A 190 -3.08 -16.96 6.70
CA PHE A 190 -3.18 -16.34 5.36
C PHE A 190 -3.22 -17.32 4.19
N GLY A 191 -3.22 -18.64 4.46
CA GLY A 191 -3.02 -19.65 3.44
C GLY A 191 -1.54 -19.72 2.99
N VAL A 192 -1.23 -20.71 2.16
CA VAL A 192 0.15 -20.91 1.68
C VAL A 192 0.57 -19.74 0.81
N ILE A 193 1.46 -18.88 1.35
CA ILE A 193 2.14 -17.88 0.55
C ILE A 193 3.28 -18.62 -0.17
N PRO A 194 3.33 -18.61 -1.51
CA PRO A 194 4.42 -19.26 -2.23
C PRO A 194 5.75 -18.60 -1.85
N PRO A 195 6.85 -19.39 -1.72
CA PRO A 195 8.15 -18.81 -1.46
C PRO A 195 8.53 -17.82 -2.56
N PRO A 196 9.31 -16.78 -2.24
CA PRO A 196 9.75 -15.82 -3.23
C PRO A 196 10.51 -16.56 -4.33
N ARG A 197 10.27 -16.16 -5.58
CA ARG A 197 11.00 -16.70 -6.73
C ARG A 197 12.48 -16.40 -6.53
N PRO A 198 13.41 -17.39 -6.66
CA PRO A 198 14.82 -17.11 -6.56
C PRO A 198 15.19 -16.00 -7.54
N ALA A 199 15.98 -15.02 -7.06
CA ALA A 199 16.48 -13.94 -7.91
C ALA A 199 17.05 -14.54 -9.18
N ALA A 200 16.63 -14.02 -10.34
CA ALA A 200 17.15 -14.48 -11.63
C ALA A 200 18.68 -14.37 -11.58
N GLU A 201 19.37 -15.52 -11.72
CA GLU A 201 20.83 -15.53 -11.84
C GLU A 201 21.20 -14.58 -12.97
N THR A 202 21.88 -13.49 -12.64
CA THR A 202 22.47 -12.62 -13.63
C THR A 202 23.55 -13.44 -14.34
N LEU A 203 23.23 -13.90 -15.54
CA LEU A 203 24.22 -14.54 -16.40
C LEU A 203 25.42 -13.59 -16.53
N PRO A 204 26.65 -14.08 -16.32
CA PRO A 204 27.83 -13.26 -16.52
C PRO A 204 27.85 -12.78 -17.97
N ARG A 205 27.92 -11.47 -18.16
CA ARG A 205 28.13 -10.88 -19.46
C ARG A 205 29.55 -11.31 -19.92
N GLY A 206 29.60 -12.21 -20.91
CA GLY A 206 30.81 -12.51 -21.63
C GLY A 206 31.28 -11.33 -22.50
#